data_eaa6164334c02e4dfb02c87fcf279ce5
#
_entry.id   eaa6164334c02e4dfb02c87fcf279ce5
#
_cell.length_a   1.000
_cell.length_b   1.000
_cell.length_c   1.000
_cell.angle_alpha   90.00
_cell.angle_beta   90.00
_cell.angle_gamma   90.00
#
_symmetry.space_group_name_H-M   'P 1'
#
loop_
_entity.id
_entity.type
_entity.pdbx_description
1 polymer ?
#
loop_
_entity_poly.entity_id
_entity_poly.type
_entity_poly.pdbx_seq_one_letter_code
_entity_poly.pdbx_strand_id
1 'polypeptide(L)'
;KFLDCIEQGFDLIIGSRFVQGGSTPDFSLWRKFLSKLGNLLVRYVGGVSSIKDCTSGYRCIKADFLKRENIRSLSTTGYSFQSALLCELNAQGARTIEIPIIFNQRVSGESKLSLKDQIEFLLNIPRLGFRNYQDFIRYSLVGCSGVFINMGIYFLLTRYVGLSQYLSPIISIECAVLSNFFLNNFWTFQGRNVKESLIMKMIKFHSIAGLSGLTNYVI
;
A
#
# COMPACT_ATOMS: atom_id res chain seq x y z
N LYS A 1 13.56 22.60 17.84
CA LYS A 1 12.25 22.08 17.32
C LYS A 1 12.34 20.64 16.81
N PHE A 2 13.26 20.29 15.87
CA PHE A 2 13.37 18.91 15.38
C PHE A 2 13.84 17.95 16.48
N LEU A 3 14.87 18.32 17.24
CA LEU A 3 15.37 17.52 18.36
C LEU A 3 14.33 17.35 19.45
N ASP A 4 13.61 18.42 19.80
CA ASP A 4 12.54 18.39 20.80
C ASP A 4 11.46 17.36 20.42
N CYS A 5 11.14 17.21 19.12
CA CYS A 5 10.21 16.20 18.66
C CYS A 5 10.76 14.77 18.79
N ILE A 6 12.07 14.57 18.57
CA ILE A 6 12.71 13.27 18.83
C ILE A 6 12.60 12.91 20.31
N GLU A 7 12.83 13.87 21.22
CA GLU A 7 12.70 13.68 22.66
C GLU A 7 11.24 13.36 23.07
N GLN A 8 10.25 13.93 22.37
CA GLN A 8 8.84 13.60 22.53
C GLN A 8 8.45 12.23 21.98
N GLY A 9 9.40 11.48 21.43
CA GLY A 9 9.20 10.11 20.98
C GLY A 9 8.74 9.98 19.51
N PHE A 10 8.84 11.03 18.68
CA PHE A 10 8.67 10.91 17.25
C PHE A 10 9.93 10.30 16.60
N ASP A 11 9.73 9.53 15.56
CA ASP A 11 10.80 8.79 14.87
C ASP A 11 11.20 9.44 13.54
N LEU A 12 10.24 10.14 12.92
CA LEU A 12 10.39 10.88 11.68
C LEU A 12 9.78 12.27 11.81
N ILE A 13 10.56 13.30 11.62
CA ILE A 13 10.12 14.70 11.61
C ILE A 13 10.32 15.24 10.20
N ILE A 14 9.28 15.80 9.62
CA ILE A 14 9.28 16.35 8.25
C ILE A 14 9.09 17.85 8.32
N GLY A 15 10.02 18.61 7.73
CA GLY A 15 9.79 20.04 7.45
C GLY A 15 8.82 20.16 6.29
N SER A 16 7.58 20.52 6.59
CA SER A 16 6.46 20.51 5.65
C SER A 16 6.11 21.90 5.17
N ARG A 17 5.92 22.02 3.87
CA ARG A 17 5.49 23.24 3.18
C ARG A 17 3.96 23.38 3.13
N PHE A 18 3.23 22.30 3.46
CA PHE A 18 1.80 22.17 3.23
C PHE A 18 0.96 22.04 4.52
N VAL A 19 1.59 22.09 5.69
CA VAL A 19 0.90 22.23 6.97
C VAL A 19 0.65 23.71 7.28
N GLN A 20 -0.23 23.98 8.24
CA GLN A 20 -0.51 25.35 8.69
C GLN A 20 0.78 26.03 9.15
N GLY A 21 1.05 27.22 8.60
CA GLY A 21 2.31 27.95 8.82
C GLY A 21 3.45 27.58 7.85
N GLY A 22 3.30 26.55 7.03
CA GLY A 22 4.22 26.25 5.94
C GLY A 22 3.89 27.07 4.68
N SER A 23 4.92 27.40 3.89
CA SER A 23 4.70 28.16 2.66
C SER A 23 5.79 27.94 1.60
N THR A 24 5.44 28.26 0.36
CA THR A 24 6.34 28.27 -0.82
C THR A 24 6.14 29.58 -1.58
N PRO A 25 6.58 30.74 -1.04
CA PRO A 25 6.27 32.04 -1.62
C PRO A 25 6.71 32.15 -3.08
N ASP A 26 7.91 31.66 -3.39
CA ASP A 26 8.56 31.85 -4.70
C ASP A 26 8.22 30.77 -5.74
N PHE A 27 7.30 29.84 -5.43
CA PHE A 27 6.93 28.83 -6.43
C PHE A 27 5.96 29.41 -7.45
N SER A 28 6.24 29.18 -8.75
CA SER A 28 5.28 29.42 -9.82
C SER A 28 4.00 28.58 -9.60
N LEU A 29 2.88 29.03 -10.15
CA LEU A 29 1.60 28.32 -10.05
C LEU A 29 1.72 26.87 -10.57
N TRP A 30 2.42 26.69 -11.68
CA TRP A 30 2.69 25.36 -12.26
C TRP A 30 3.49 24.46 -11.31
N ARG A 31 4.53 24.99 -10.69
CA ARG A 31 5.33 24.24 -9.70
C ARG A 31 4.53 23.90 -8.46
N LYS A 32 3.65 24.81 -8.00
CA LYS A 32 2.72 24.53 -6.89
C LYS A 32 1.75 23.40 -7.25
N PHE A 33 1.20 23.42 -8.47
CA PHE A 33 0.29 22.38 -8.96
C PHE A 33 1.00 21.01 -9.02
N LEU A 34 2.15 20.91 -9.67
CA LEU A 34 2.93 19.67 -9.77
C LEU A 34 3.32 19.13 -8.39
N SER A 35 3.74 20.00 -7.49
CA SER A 35 4.11 19.58 -6.12
C SER A 35 2.91 19.04 -5.35
N LYS A 36 1.74 19.68 -5.46
CA LYS A 36 0.50 19.20 -4.84
C LYS A 36 0.03 17.87 -5.44
N LEU A 37 0.07 17.76 -6.76
CA LEU A 37 -0.30 16.52 -7.46
C LEU A 37 0.63 15.35 -7.07
N GLY A 38 1.95 15.58 -7.07
CA GLY A 38 2.92 14.58 -6.64
C GLY A 38 2.70 14.12 -5.21
N ASN A 39 2.44 15.05 -4.29
CA ASN A 39 2.12 14.71 -2.90
C ASN A 39 0.81 13.93 -2.80
N LEU A 40 -0.23 14.32 -3.53
CA LEU A 40 -1.51 13.62 -3.57
C LEU A 40 -1.32 12.16 -4.00
N LEU A 41 -0.60 11.95 -5.11
CA LEU A 41 -0.32 10.61 -5.63
C LEU A 41 0.44 9.75 -4.63
N VAL A 42 1.51 10.26 -4.03
CA VAL A 42 2.27 9.51 -3.01
C VAL A 42 1.42 9.20 -1.78
N ARG A 43 0.59 10.14 -1.33
CA ARG A 43 -0.29 9.95 -0.17
C ARG A 43 -1.26 8.79 -0.36
N TYR A 44 -1.94 8.76 -1.50
CA TYR A 44 -2.96 7.74 -1.76
C TYR A 44 -2.36 6.43 -2.24
N VAL A 45 -1.43 6.46 -3.20
CA VAL A 45 -0.81 5.27 -3.75
C VAL A 45 0.20 4.66 -2.77
N GLY A 46 1.00 5.48 -2.10
CA GLY A 46 1.99 5.05 -1.11
C GLY A 46 1.44 4.72 0.28
N GLY A 47 0.14 4.94 0.53
CA GLY A 47 -0.50 4.62 1.82
C GLY A 47 -0.06 5.51 2.99
N VAL A 48 0.35 6.76 2.71
CA VAL A 48 0.80 7.74 3.71
C VAL A 48 -0.16 8.94 3.80
N SER A 49 -1.45 8.66 3.83
CA SER A 49 -2.52 9.66 3.72
C SER A 49 -2.50 10.74 4.82
N SER A 50 -1.95 10.44 5.99
CA SER A 50 -1.82 11.39 7.12
C SER A 50 -0.77 12.48 6.89
N ILE A 51 0.18 12.28 5.96
CA ILE A 51 1.32 13.18 5.73
C ILE A 51 1.02 14.10 4.55
N LYS A 52 1.20 15.41 4.72
CA LYS A 52 0.89 16.41 3.69
C LYS A 52 2.06 16.67 2.74
N ASP A 53 3.30 16.57 3.21
CA ASP A 53 4.51 16.81 2.42
C ASP A 53 5.38 15.56 2.28
N CYS A 54 5.04 14.71 1.34
CA CYS A 54 5.76 13.47 1.06
C CYS A 54 7.06 13.67 0.28
N THR A 55 7.26 14.82 -0.33
CA THR A 55 8.38 15.12 -1.23
C THR A 55 9.45 16.02 -0.60
N SER A 56 9.22 16.52 0.60
CA SER A 56 10.22 17.32 1.32
C SER A 56 11.46 16.49 1.64
N GLY A 57 12.63 17.00 1.31
CA GLY A 57 13.93 16.42 1.71
C GLY A 57 14.41 16.89 3.09
N TYR A 58 13.74 17.89 3.69
CA TYR A 58 14.12 18.42 5.00
C TYR A 58 13.51 17.56 6.10
N ARG A 59 14.25 16.55 6.55
CA ARG A 59 13.78 15.50 7.47
C ARG A 59 14.80 15.25 8.57
N CYS A 60 14.29 14.85 9.74
CA CYS A 60 15.07 14.25 10.80
C CYS A 60 14.51 12.85 11.07
N ILE A 61 15.38 11.85 11.06
CA ILE A 61 15.00 10.43 11.19
C ILE A 61 15.87 9.81 12.27
N LYS A 62 15.27 9.03 13.18
CA LYS A 62 16.03 8.25 14.16
C LYS A 62 16.93 7.24 13.46
N ALA A 63 18.20 7.17 13.86
CA ALA A 63 19.21 6.32 13.26
C ALA A 63 18.83 4.82 13.23
N ASP A 64 18.08 4.36 14.22
CA ASP A 64 17.67 2.96 14.33
C ASP A 64 16.75 2.53 13.18
N PHE A 65 15.93 3.44 12.64
CA PHE A 65 15.11 3.17 11.45
C PHE A 65 15.98 3.09 10.20
N LEU A 66 17.01 3.94 10.06
CA LEU A 66 17.90 3.96 8.91
C LEU A 66 18.80 2.72 8.81
N LYS A 67 19.07 2.05 9.91
CA LYS A 67 19.89 0.84 9.95
C LYS A 67 19.17 -0.41 9.45
N ARG A 68 17.85 -0.37 9.33
CA ARG A 68 17.03 -1.52 8.93
C ARG A 68 17.31 -1.90 7.46
N GLU A 69 17.37 -3.20 7.19
CA GLU A 69 17.76 -3.75 5.90
C GLU A 69 16.85 -3.28 4.73
N ASN A 70 15.55 -3.15 4.98
CA ASN A 70 14.59 -2.70 3.99
C ASN A 70 14.86 -1.27 3.48
N ILE A 71 15.42 -0.39 4.33
CA ILE A 71 15.79 0.96 3.92
C ILE A 71 17.08 0.96 3.11
N ARG A 72 18.05 0.12 3.48
CA ARG A 72 19.30 -0.03 2.74
C ARG A 72 19.12 -0.62 1.35
N SER A 73 18.07 -1.41 1.15
CA SER A 73 17.73 -2.03 -0.14
C SER A 73 16.91 -1.14 -1.08
N LEU A 74 16.61 0.12 -0.71
CA LEU A 74 15.90 1.05 -1.58
C LEU A 74 16.76 1.39 -2.81
N SER A 75 16.34 0.93 -3.97
CA SER A 75 17.05 1.11 -5.26
C SER A 75 16.65 2.37 -6.02
N THR A 76 15.81 3.22 -5.42
CA THR A 76 15.33 4.47 -6.04
C THR A 76 16.29 5.61 -5.80
N THR A 77 16.45 6.50 -6.80
CA THR A 77 17.32 7.66 -6.75
C THR A 77 16.52 8.97 -6.86
N GLY A 78 17.18 10.09 -6.59
CA GLY A 78 16.59 11.42 -6.79
C GLY A 78 15.34 11.70 -5.94
N TYR A 79 14.34 12.30 -6.56
CA TYR A 79 13.07 12.68 -5.88
C TYR A 79 12.23 11.49 -5.45
N SER A 80 12.28 10.39 -6.21
CA SER A 80 11.59 9.15 -5.90
C SER A 80 12.07 8.52 -4.60
N PHE A 81 13.36 8.68 -4.26
CA PHE A 81 13.93 8.18 -3.02
C PHE A 81 13.24 8.74 -1.78
N GLN A 82 12.94 10.05 -1.77
CA GLN A 82 12.31 10.68 -0.62
C GLN A 82 10.91 10.10 -0.33
N SER A 83 10.15 9.84 -1.38
CA SER A 83 8.83 9.24 -1.26
C SER A 83 8.90 7.76 -0.89
N ALA A 84 9.82 7.00 -1.49
CA ALA A 84 10.03 5.59 -1.15
C ALA A 84 10.49 5.41 0.30
N LEU A 85 11.43 6.22 0.75
CA LEU A 85 11.89 6.23 2.14
C LEU A 85 10.75 6.53 3.12
N LEU A 86 9.89 7.51 2.79
CA LEU A 86 8.74 7.86 3.61
C LEU A 86 7.75 6.69 3.73
N CYS A 87 7.41 6.08 2.60
CA CYS A 87 6.49 4.93 2.58
C CYS A 87 7.06 3.76 3.40
N GLU A 88 8.38 3.51 3.30
CA GLU A 88 9.04 2.47 4.08
C GLU A 88 9.04 2.74 5.57
N LEU A 89 9.38 3.96 5.99
CA LEU A 89 9.35 4.36 7.40
C LEU A 89 7.94 4.25 7.98
N ASN A 90 6.93 4.68 7.21
CA ASN A 90 5.53 4.56 7.62
C ASN A 90 5.10 3.09 7.74
N ALA A 91 5.48 2.23 6.81
CA ALA A 91 5.20 0.79 6.86
C ALA A 91 5.86 0.10 8.06
N GLN A 92 6.99 0.62 8.51
CA GLN A 92 7.69 0.15 9.71
C GLN A 92 7.13 0.72 11.02
N GLY A 93 6.04 1.50 10.95
CA GLY A 93 5.37 2.07 12.11
C GLY A 93 6.07 3.28 12.72
N ALA A 94 6.88 4.03 11.95
CA ALA A 94 7.53 5.24 12.43
C ALA A 94 6.50 6.31 12.82
N ARG A 95 6.58 6.82 14.05
CA ARG A 95 5.76 7.93 14.53
C ARG A 95 6.22 9.22 13.85
N THR A 96 5.38 9.73 12.94
CA THR A 96 5.72 10.88 12.09
C THR A 96 5.01 12.14 12.54
N ILE A 97 5.73 13.27 12.52
CA ILE A 97 5.18 14.61 12.71
C ILE A 97 5.68 15.55 11.61
N GLU A 98 4.82 16.50 11.21
CA GLU A 98 5.18 17.55 10.27
C GLU A 98 5.32 18.89 11.00
N ILE A 99 6.43 19.60 10.75
CA ILE A 99 6.71 20.93 11.27
C ILE A 99 6.68 21.92 10.12
N PRO A 100 5.99 23.07 10.24
CA PRO A 100 5.92 24.06 9.18
C PRO A 100 7.30 24.64 8.85
N ILE A 101 7.59 24.75 7.57
CA ILE A 101 8.76 25.44 7.05
C ILE A 101 8.36 26.43 5.93
N ILE A 102 9.09 27.52 5.85
CA ILE A 102 9.03 28.46 4.72
C ILE A 102 10.14 28.05 3.74
N PHE A 103 9.76 27.65 2.56
CA PHE A 103 10.70 27.23 1.53
C PHE A 103 10.91 28.36 0.53
N ASN A 104 11.98 29.12 0.74
CA ASN A 104 12.40 30.19 -0.17
C ASN A 104 13.20 29.63 -1.35
N GLN A 105 13.17 30.34 -2.47
CA GLN A 105 14.00 29.99 -3.63
C GLN A 105 15.48 30.15 -3.29
N ARG A 106 16.30 29.34 -3.92
CA ARG A 106 17.75 29.43 -3.75
C ARG A 106 18.26 30.77 -4.27
N VAL A 107 19.14 31.42 -3.53
CA VAL A 107 19.75 32.70 -3.91
C VAL A 107 20.68 32.50 -5.10
N SER A 108 21.25 31.29 -5.28
CA SER A 108 22.12 30.96 -6.41
C SER A 108 21.92 29.48 -6.80
N GLY A 109 22.01 29.20 -8.13
CA GLY A 109 21.87 27.85 -8.69
C GLY A 109 20.50 27.57 -9.31
N GLU A 110 20.49 26.79 -10.39
CA GLU A 110 19.28 26.36 -11.07
C GLU A 110 18.58 25.19 -10.37
N SER A 111 17.28 25.08 -10.58
CA SER A 111 16.51 23.93 -10.10
C SER A 111 16.95 22.68 -10.88
N LYS A 112 17.51 21.69 -10.16
CA LYS A 112 17.89 20.40 -10.77
C LYS A 112 16.69 19.50 -11.12
N LEU A 113 15.46 20.02 -11.02
CA LEU A 113 14.25 19.25 -11.32
C LEU A 113 14.04 19.23 -12.84
N SER A 114 14.64 18.25 -13.50
CA SER A 114 14.49 18.06 -14.94
C SER A 114 13.15 17.38 -15.25
N LEU A 115 12.69 17.49 -16.50
CA LEU A 115 11.54 16.70 -16.97
C LEU A 115 11.76 15.19 -16.78
N LYS A 116 13.01 14.73 -16.94
CA LYS A 116 13.40 13.34 -16.69
C LYS A 116 13.11 12.92 -15.24
N ASP A 117 13.47 13.75 -14.27
CA ASP A 117 13.23 13.46 -12.86
C ASP A 117 11.73 13.39 -12.54
N GLN A 118 10.92 14.23 -13.19
CA GLN A 118 9.47 14.23 -13.03
C GLN A 118 8.85 12.94 -13.61
N ILE A 119 9.29 12.54 -14.81
CA ILE A 119 8.84 11.29 -15.44
C ILE A 119 9.28 10.08 -14.60
N GLU A 120 10.52 10.04 -14.16
CA GLU A 120 11.03 8.96 -13.29
C GLU A 120 10.24 8.88 -11.98
N PHE A 121 9.91 10.01 -11.37
CA PHE A 121 9.07 10.07 -10.20
C PHE A 121 7.69 9.46 -10.48
N LEU A 122 7.02 9.85 -11.55
CA LEU A 122 5.71 9.31 -11.93
C LEU A 122 5.75 7.81 -12.21
N LEU A 123 6.79 7.33 -12.89
CA LEU A 123 6.98 5.90 -13.17
C LEU A 123 7.26 5.06 -11.90
N ASN A 124 7.80 5.67 -10.86
CA ASN A 124 8.05 4.99 -9.59
C ASN A 124 6.81 4.95 -8.66
N ILE A 125 5.81 5.80 -8.87
CA ILE A 125 4.58 5.80 -8.06
C ILE A 125 3.86 4.43 -8.07
N PRO A 126 3.65 3.75 -9.22
CA PRO A 126 3.04 2.42 -9.24
C PRO A 126 3.81 1.39 -8.40
N ARG A 127 5.14 1.50 -8.34
CA ARG A 127 5.97 0.60 -7.51
C ARG A 127 5.70 0.79 -6.02
N LEU A 128 5.49 2.04 -5.57
CA LEU A 128 5.07 2.33 -4.19
C LEU A 128 3.70 1.72 -3.90
N GLY A 129 2.77 1.87 -4.84
CA GLY A 129 1.42 1.32 -4.74
C GLY A 129 1.41 -0.20 -4.74
N PHE A 130 2.12 -0.81 -5.66
CA PHE A 130 2.19 -2.27 -5.72
C PHE A 130 2.62 -2.88 -4.39
N ARG A 131 3.64 -2.30 -3.74
CA ARG A 131 4.12 -2.75 -2.44
C ARG A 131 3.08 -2.57 -1.34
N ASN A 132 2.35 -1.45 -1.35
CA ASN A 132 1.33 -1.15 -0.35
C ASN A 132 0.05 -1.99 -0.54
N TYR A 133 -0.31 -2.29 -1.79
CA TYR A 133 -1.51 -3.07 -2.14
C TYR A 133 -1.22 -4.52 -2.54
N GLN A 134 -0.03 -5.02 -2.27
CA GLN A 134 0.39 -6.37 -2.65
C GLN A 134 -0.58 -7.45 -2.15
N ASP A 135 -1.00 -7.35 -0.89
CA ASP A 135 -1.95 -8.30 -0.32
C ASP A 135 -3.32 -8.22 -1.02
N PHE A 136 -3.76 -6.99 -1.34
CA PHE A 136 -5.02 -6.79 -2.08
C PHE A 136 -4.95 -7.37 -3.50
N ILE A 137 -3.85 -7.13 -4.21
CA ILE A 137 -3.64 -7.68 -5.56
C ILE A 137 -3.62 -9.21 -5.52
N ARG A 138 -2.87 -9.80 -4.58
CA ARG A 138 -2.83 -11.26 -4.40
C ARG A 138 -4.21 -11.81 -4.05
N TYR A 139 -4.92 -11.18 -3.12
CA TYR A 139 -6.28 -11.56 -2.74
C TYR A 139 -7.23 -11.55 -3.94
N SER A 140 -7.16 -10.51 -4.78
CA SER A 140 -7.98 -10.40 -5.99
C SER A 140 -7.65 -11.50 -7.01
N LEU A 141 -6.36 -11.81 -7.21
CA LEU A 141 -5.94 -12.91 -8.08
C LEU A 141 -6.46 -14.26 -7.59
N VAL A 142 -6.39 -14.51 -6.28
CA VAL A 142 -6.96 -15.73 -5.66
C VAL A 142 -8.47 -15.78 -5.88
N GLY A 143 -9.18 -14.66 -5.66
CA GLY A 143 -10.62 -14.59 -5.92
C GLY A 143 -10.98 -14.94 -7.37
N CYS A 144 -10.26 -14.36 -8.33
CA CYS A 144 -10.41 -14.69 -9.76
C CYS A 144 -10.14 -16.18 -10.04
N SER A 145 -9.08 -16.75 -9.47
CA SER A 145 -8.79 -18.19 -9.65
C SER A 145 -9.91 -19.08 -9.12
N GLY A 146 -10.57 -18.68 -8.04
CA GLY A 146 -11.73 -19.39 -7.48
C GLY A 146 -12.91 -19.50 -8.45
N VAL A 147 -13.14 -18.45 -9.27
CA VAL A 147 -14.17 -18.50 -10.31
C VAL A 147 -13.86 -19.56 -11.34
N PHE A 148 -12.61 -19.64 -11.82
CA PHE A 148 -12.20 -20.67 -12.78
C PHE A 148 -12.29 -22.08 -12.19
N ILE A 149 -11.92 -22.27 -10.93
CA ILE A 149 -12.02 -23.56 -10.23
C ILE A 149 -13.48 -23.95 -10.11
N ASN A 150 -14.36 -23.04 -9.67
CA ASN A 150 -15.80 -23.30 -9.57
C ASN A 150 -16.40 -23.72 -10.92
N MET A 151 -16.17 -22.96 -11.97
CA MET A 151 -16.69 -23.25 -13.31
C MET A 151 -16.12 -24.57 -13.87
N GLY A 152 -14.83 -24.81 -13.68
CA GLY A 152 -14.16 -26.04 -14.15
C GLY A 152 -14.72 -27.29 -13.45
N ILE A 153 -14.83 -27.26 -12.13
CA ILE A 153 -15.39 -28.38 -11.34
C ILE A 153 -16.87 -28.57 -11.66
N TYR A 154 -17.65 -27.51 -11.72
CA TYR A 154 -19.06 -27.60 -12.12
C TYR A 154 -19.21 -28.28 -13.50
N PHE A 155 -18.46 -27.86 -14.49
CA PHE A 155 -18.44 -28.47 -15.81
C PHE A 155 -18.06 -29.96 -15.79
N LEU A 156 -17.01 -30.31 -15.05
CA LEU A 156 -16.58 -31.72 -14.92
C LEU A 156 -17.65 -32.59 -14.26
N LEU A 157 -18.26 -32.10 -13.17
CA LEU A 157 -19.29 -32.83 -12.45
C LEU A 157 -20.56 -33.04 -13.27
N THR A 158 -21.00 -32.02 -14.00
CA THR A 158 -22.21 -32.12 -14.81
C THR A 158 -22.00 -32.90 -16.10
N ARG A 159 -20.86 -32.68 -16.79
CA ARG A 159 -20.61 -33.25 -18.11
C ARG A 159 -20.07 -34.67 -18.10
N TYR A 160 -19.17 -34.98 -17.17
CA TYR A 160 -18.47 -36.28 -17.15
C TYR A 160 -18.95 -37.20 -16.04
N VAL A 161 -19.32 -36.66 -14.88
CA VAL A 161 -19.79 -37.48 -13.75
C VAL A 161 -21.32 -37.65 -13.79
N GLY A 162 -22.03 -36.79 -14.52
CA GLY A 162 -23.50 -36.88 -14.63
C GLY A 162 -24.24 -36.47 -13.35
N LEU A 163 -23.59 -35.70 -12.45
CA LEU A 163 -24.25 -35.22 -11.23
C LEU A 163 -25.35 -34.20 -11.57
N SER A 164 -26.36 -34.19 -10.70
CA SER A 164 -27.50 -33.27 -10.88
C SER A 164 -27.08 -31.81 -10.85
N GLN A 165 -27.84 -30.97 -11.55
CA GLN A 165 -27.63 -29.51 -11.60
C GLN A 165 -27.77 -28.83 -10.21
N TYR A 166 -28.33 -29.50 -9.22
CA TYR A 166 -28.49 -29.01 -7.85
C TYR A 166 -27.28 -29.35 -6.96
N LEU A 167 -26.69 -30.53 -7.13
CA LEU A 167 -25.56 -30.98 -6.31
C LEU A 167 -24.22 -30.47 -6.84
N SER A 168 -24.06 -30.38 -8.15
CA SER A 168 -22.81 -29.92 -8.79
C SER A 168 -22.38 -28.53 -8.33
N PRO A 169 -23.26 -27.50 -8.22
CA PRO A 169 -22.87 -26.18 -7.72
C PRO A 169 -22.39 -26.21 -6.27
N ILE A 170 -23.02 -27.00 -5.41
CA ILE A 170 -22.66 -27.10 -3.99
C ILE A 170 -21.21 -27.58 -3.86
N ILE A 171 -20.88 -28.66 -4.57
CA ILE A 171 -19.52 -29.23 -4.53
C ILE A 171 -18.51 -28.28 -5.17
N SER A 172 -18.83 -27.69 -6.31
CA SER A 172 -17.91 -26.81 -7.03
C SER A 172 -17.62 -25.52 -6.25
N ILE A 173 -18.62 -24.92 -5.61
CA ILE A 173 -18.47 -23.75 -4.75
C ILE A 173 -17.58 -24.09 -3.55
N GLU A 174 -17.84 -25.23 -2.88
CA GLU A 174 -17.05 -25.66 -1.73
C GLU A 174 -15.58 -25.86 -2.09
N CYS A 175 -15.30 -26.50 -3.22
CA CYS A 175 -13.93 -26.66 -3.73
C CYS A 175 -13.25 -25.30 -4.02
N ALA A 176 -13.98 -24.34 -4.58
CA ALA A 176 -13.46 -23.00 -4.83
C ALA A 176 -13.18 -22.24 -3.53
N VAL A 177 -14.08 -22.34 -2.53
CA VAL A 177 -13.91 -21.72 -1.20
C VAL A 177 -12.68 -22.30 -0.49
N LEU A 178 -12.52 -23.63 -0.50
CA LEU A 178 -11.35 -24.30 0.06
C LEU A 178 -10.06 -23.87 -0.63
N SER A 179 -10.03 -23.84 -1.97
CA SER A 179 -8.88 -23.38 -2.73
C SER A 179 -8.51 -21.93 -2.38
N ASN A 180 -9.50 -21.04 -2.35
CA ASN A 180 -9.30 -19.63 -1.98
C ASN A 180 -8.77 -19.50 -0.54
N PHE A 181 -9.28 -20.32 0.39
CA PHE A 181 -8.76 -20.34 1.76
C PHE A 181 -7.29 -20.70 1.82
N PHE A 182 -6.90 -21.81 1.18
CA PHE A 182 -5.51 -22.28 1.20
C PHE A 182 -4.57 -21.28 0.51
N LEU A 183 -4.92 -20.78 -0.69
CA LEU A 183 -4.13 -19.80 -1.38
C LEU A 183 -3.99 -18.49 -0.60
N ASN A 184 -5.06 -18.00 0.01
CA ASN A 184 -4.98 -16.81 0.84
C ASN A 184 -4.13 -17.03 2.10
N ASN A 185 -4.27 -18.18 2.76
CA ASN A 185 -3.51 -18.45 3.98
C ASN A 185 -2.02 -18.63 3.73
N PHE A 186 -1.63 -19.34 2.64
CA PHE A 186 -0.23 -19.69 2.40
C PHE A 186 0.49 -18.75 1.45
N TRP A 187 -0.22 -17.96 0.64
CA TRP A 187 0.40 -17.07 -0.34
C TRP A 187 0.05 -15.59 -0.12
N THR A 188 -1.23 -15.25 0.03
CA THR A 188 -1.64 -13.84 0.17
C THR A 188 -1.18 -13.25 1.48
N PHE A 189 -1.45 -13.92 2.59
CA PHE A 189 -1.20 -13.42 3.94
C PHE A 189 -0.02 -14.13 4.63
N GLN A 190 0.90 -14.66 3.84
CA GLN A 190 2.13 -15.27 4.33
C GLN A 190 2.93 -14.25 5.16
N GLY A 191 3.28 -14.61 6.40
CA GLY A 191 4.04 -13.73 7.32
C GLY A 191 3.19 -12.92 8.30
N ARG A 192 1.87 -12.97 8.22
CA ARG A 192 1.02 -12.44 9.29
C ARG A 192 0.99 -13.44 10.45
N ASN A 193 1.70 -13.11 11.55
CA ASN A 193 1.75 -13.91 12.77
C ASN A 193 0.40 -13.87 13.52
N VAL A 194 -0.62 -14.51 12.96
CA VAL A 194 -1.88 -14.75 13.67
C VAL A 194 -1.74 -16.08 14.42
N LYS A 195 -1.65 -16.02 15.73
CA LYS A 195 -1.52 -17.19 16.64
C LYS A 195 -2.79 -18.06 16.70
N GLU A 196 -3.54 -18.17 15.61
CA GLU A 196 -4.75 -19.01 15.55
C GLU A 196 -4.45 -20.31 14.81
N SER A 197 -5.11 -21.41 15.24
CA SER A 197 -5.02 -22.69 14.55
C SER A 197 -5.60 -22.58 13.12
N LEU A 198 -5.10 -23.39 12.19
CA LEU A 198 -5.57 -23.44 10.81
C LEU A 198 -7.08 -23.72 10.72
N ILE A 199 -7.56 -24.62 11.59
CA ILE A 199 -8.99 -25.00 11.67
C ILE A 199 -9.85 -23.78 12.04
N MET A 200 -9.43 -22.99 13.02
CA MET A 200 -10.19 -21.80 13.44
C MET A 200 -10.23 -20.74 12.33
N LYS A 201 -9.11 -20.55 11.61
CA LYS A 201 -9.06 -19.67 10.43
C LYS A 201 -10.01 -20.16 9.34
N MET A 202 -10.06 -21.46 9.08
CA MET A 202 -10.93 -22.07 8.09
C MET A 202 -12.41 -21.88 8.44
N ILE A 203 -12.79 -22.13 9.70
CA ILE A 203 -14.18 -21.93 10.18
C ILE A 203 -14.59 -20.46 9.98
N LYS A 204 -13.76 -19.49 10.39
CA LYS A 204 -14.03 -18.08 10.21
C LYS A 204 -14.19 -17.71 8.74
N PHE A 205 -13.31 -18.24 7.87
CA PHE A 205 -13.36 -17.98 6.43
C PHE A 205 -14.65 -18.50 5.80
N HIS A 206 -15.05 -19.76 6.12
CA HIS A 206 -16.30 -20.36 5.65
C HIS A 206 -17.53 -19.63 6.17
N SER A 207 -17.53 -19.19 7.44
CA SER A 207 -18.64 -18.42 7.99
C SER A 207 -18.87 -17.10 7.22
N ILE A 208 -17.80 -16.40 6.87
CA ILE A 208 -17.87 -15.15 6.08
C ILE A 208 -18.33 -15.44 4.64
N ALA A 209 -17.78 -16.48 4.00
CA ALA A 209 -18.15 -16.88 2.65
C ALA A 209 -19.62 -17.31 2.58
N GLY A 210 -20.09 -18.10 3.55
CA GLY A 210 -21.48 -18.53 3.66
C GLY A 210 -22.45 -17.38 3.89
N LEU A 211 -22.12 -16.43 4.76
CA LEU A 211 -22.93 -15.24 4.99
C LEU A 211 -23.03 -14.38 3.73
N SER A 212 -21.94 -14.21 3.00
CA SER A 212 -21.91 -13.50 1.72
C SER A 212 -22.77 -14.21 0.65
N GLY A 213 -22.75 -15.54 0.63
CA GLY A 213 -23.60 -16.33 -0.27
C GLY A 213 -25.10 -16.17 0.05
N LEU A 214 -25.46 -16.17 1.34
CA LEU A 214 -26.85 -15.95 1.77
C LEU A 214 -27.39 -14.57 1.40
N THR A 215 -26.57 -13.52 1.54
CA THR A 215 -26.98 -12.15 1.13
C THR A 215 -27.27 -12.04 -0.36
N ASN A 216 -26.53 -12.74 -1.22
CA ASN A 216 -26.79 -12.79 -2.66
C ASN A 216 -28.07 -13.58 -3.03
N TYR A 217 -28.58 -14.42 -2.14
CA TYR A 217 -29.79 -15.21 -2.39
C TYR A 217 -31.09 -14.48 -1.96
N VAL A 218 -30.95 -13.45 -1.11
CA VAL A 218 -32.07 -12.68 -0.55
C VAL A 218 -32.38 -11.42 -1.36
N ILE A 219 -31.45 -11.01 -2.25
CA ILE A 219 -31.63 -9.88 -3.18
C ILE A 219 -32.04 -10.40 -4.56
#